data_841f955966fd34e663d3b11d210a12e8
#
_entry.id   841f955966fd34e663d3b11d210a12e8
#
_cell.length_a   1.000
_cell.length_b   1.000
_cell.length_c   1.000
_cell.angle_alpha   90.00
_cell.angle_beta   90.00
_cell.angle_gamma   90.00
#
_symmetry.space_group_name_H-M   'P 1'
#
loop_
_entity.id
_entity.type
_entity.pdbx_description
1 polymer ?
#
loop_
_entity_poly.entity_id
_entity_poly.type
_entity_poly.pdbx_seq_one_letter_code
_entity_poly.pdbx_strand_id
1 'polypeptide(L)'
;MKKLLLILSLISSTVAYSQHEIKLDIADALVIRSIELSYESYLTEESSFGISALFNLAKQETNFRYNENVMFTPYYRHYFSTNKQWNFFGEGFVGINSGKKEGIKNSNIYNEKYTDGALGVAVGSKYIATGGLIIDAYVGVGRNLFGSNSPLLVPRVGCNIGWRF
;
A
#
# COMPACT_ATOMS: atom_id res chain seq x y z
N MET A 1 -12.28 0.95 -32.31
CA MET A 1 -11.34 -0.16 -32.34
C MET A 1 -9.89 0.26 -32.56
N LYS A 2 -9.53 1.06 -33.60
CA LYS A 2 -8.14 1.50 -33.87
C LYS A 2 -7.51 2.30 -32.71
N LYS A 3 -8.26 3.17 -32.02
CA LYS A 3 -7.78 3.93 -30.85
C LYS A 3 -7.48 3.05 -29.63
N LEU A 4 -8.27 1.98 -29.43
CA LEU A 4 -8.05 1.01 -28.35
C LEU A 4 -6.79 0.16 -28.60
N LEU A 5 -6.55 -0.23 -29.86
CA LEU A 5 -5.33 -0.95 -30.26
C LEU A 5 -4.07 -0.08 -30.12
N LEU A 6 -4.17 1.23 -30.41
CA LEU A 6 -3.07 2.18 -30.21
C LEU A 6 -2.74 2.36 -28.72
N ILE A 7 -3.75 2.46 -27.84
CA ILE A 7 -3.55 2.54 -26.40
C ILE A 7 -2.94 1.23 -25.87
N LEU A 8 -3.43 0.09 -26.35
CA LEU A 8 -2.92 -1.23 -25.95
C LEU A 8 -1.46 -1.42 -26.42
N SER A 9 -1.09 -0.96 -27.60
CA SER A 9 0.30 -1.02 -28.11
C SER A 9 1.24 -0.06 -27.39
N LEU A 10 0.77 1.12 -26.95
CA LEU A 10 1.56 2.01 -26.10
C LEU A 10 1.81 1.40 -24.71
N ILE A 11 0.82 0.74 -24.11
CA ILE A 11 0.97 0.06 -22.83
C ILE A 11 1.93 -1.13 -22.94
N SER A 12 1.88 -1.89 -24.04
CA SER A 12 2.78 -3.03 -24.23
C SER A 12 4.23 -2.64 -24.50
N SER A 13 4.51 -1.46 -25.04
CA SER A 13 5.89 -1.00 -25.29
C SER A 13 6.63 -0.53 -24.04
N THR A 14 5.93 -0.15 -22.97
CA THR A 14 6.54 0.26 -21.70
C THR A 14 6.93 -0.91 -20.80
N VAL A 15 6.41 -2.10 -21.05
CA VAL A 15 6.66 -3.31 -20.25
C VAL A 15 8.03 -3.95 -20.53
N ALA A 16 8.67 -3.64 -21.66
CA ALA A 16 9.86 -4.35 -22.15
C ALA A 16 11.15 -4.11 -21.33
N TYR A 17 11.20 -3.08 -20.47
CA TYR A 17 12.38 -2.74 -19.65
C TYR A 17 12.04 -2.47 -18.17
N SER A 18 10.83 -2.76 -17.73
CA SER A 18 10.39 -2.46 -16.37
C SER A 18 10.86 -3.55 -15.41
N GLN A 19 11.59 -3.16 -14.38
CA GLN A 19 11.87 -4.02 -13.24
C GLN A 19 10.60 -4.17 -12.41
N HIS A 20 10.33 -5.39 -11.97
CA HIS A 20 9.14 -5.74 -11.18
C HIS A 20 9.54 -6.27 -9.82
N GLU A 21 8.73 -5.98 -8.84
CA GLU A 21 8.94 -6.41 -7.46
C GLU A 21 7.66 -7.03 -6.88
N ILE A 22 7.82 -8.14 -6.18
CA ILE A 22 6.78 -8.71 -5.33
C ILE A 22 7.27 -8.63 -3.89
N LYS A 23 6.43 -8.13 -2.99
CA LYS A 23 6.80 -7.89 -1.59
C LYS A 23 5.71 -8.36 -0.65
N LEU A 24 6.12 -8.82 0.54
CA LEU A 24 5.26 -9.18 1.66
C LEU A 24 5.59 -8.28 2.84
N ASP A 25 4.59 -7.71 3.47
CA ASP A 25 4.77 -6.95 4.71
C ASP A 25 4.91 -7.89 5.89
N ILE A 26 6.12 -7.90 6.47
CA ILE A 26 6.44 -8.74 7.63
C ILE A 26 6.07 -8.08 8.95
N ALA A 27 6.03 -6.75 9.01
CA ALA A 27 5.61 -6.04 10.22
C ALA A 27 4.11 -6.27 10.48
N ASP A 28 3.30 -6.16 9.45
CA ASP A 28 1.87 -6.44 9.51
C ASP A 28 1.60 -7.91 9.88
N ALA A 29 2.36 -8.84 9.32
CA ALA A 29 2.23 -10.26 9.61
C ALA A 29 2.54 -10.60 11.07
N LEU A 30 3.60 -10.02 11.63
CA LEU A 30 4.08 -10.34 12.98
C LEU A 30 3.35 -9.57 14.08
N VAL A 31 3.02 -8.29 13.84
CA VAL A 31 2.47 -7.39 14.86
C VAL A 31 0.95 -7.40 14.88
N ILE A 32 0.32 -7.40 13.70
CA ILE A 32 -1.12 -7.17 13.55
C ILE A 32 -1.86 -8.45 13.11
N ARG A 33 -1.13 -9.50 12.73
CA ARG A 33 -1.70 -10.73 12.16
C ARG A 33 -2.50 -10.45 10.90
N SER A 34 -2.01 -9.54 10.08
CA SER A 34 -2.53 -9.25 8.74
C SER A 34 -1.51 -9.66 7.69
N ILE A 35 -1.98 -9.91 6.47
CA ILE A 35 -1.14 -10.19 5.33
C ILE A 35 -1.33 -9.03 4.35
N GLU A 36 -0.24 -8.31 4.04
CA GLU A 36 -0.20 -7.34 2.96
C GLU A 36 0.79 -7.80 1.90
N LEU A 37 0.28 -8.01 0.69
CA LEU A 37 1.06 -8.31 -0.50
C LEU A 37 1.10 -7.08 -1.39
N SER A 38 2.27 -6.77 -1.94
CA SER A 38 2.42 -5.66 -2.89
C SER A 38 3.19 -6.08 -4.13
N TYR A 39 2.79 -5.48 -5.24
CA TYR A 39 3.46 -5.54 -6.53
C TYR A 39 3.84 -4.14 -6.94
N GLU A 40 5.08 -3.95 -7.40
CA GLU A 40 5.61 -2.65 -7.81
C GLU A 40 6.33 -2.81 -9.15
N SER A 41 6.10 -1.87 -10.06
CA SER A 41 6.68 -1.81 -11.39
C SER A 41 7.35 -0.46 -11.59
N TYR A 42 8.60 -0.46 -12.03
CA TYR A 42 9.35 0.77 -12.28
C TYR A 42 8.96 1.36 -13.62
N LEU A 43 8.62 2.64 -13.61
CA LEU A 43 8.33 3.44 -14.81
C LEU A 43 9.61 4.08 -15.35
N THR A 44 10.48 4.51 -14.43
CA THR A 44 11.81 5.08 -14.69
C THR A 44 12.76 4.65 -13.59
N GLU A 45 14.03 5.04 -13.66
CA GLU A 45 14.99 4.81 -12.56
C GLU A 45 14.59 5.50 -11.26
N GLU A 46 13.83 6.60 -11.36
CA GLU A 46 13.43 7.45 -10.23
C GLU A 46 11.96 7.28 -9.83
N SER A 47 11.17 6.48 -10.53
CA SER A 47 9.74 6.39 -10.26
C SER A 47 9.18 4.99 -10.49
N SER A 48 8.23 4.64 -9.65
CA SER A 48 7.49 3.39 -9.74
C SER A 48 6.01 3.59 -9.45
N PHE A 49 5.23 2.65 -9.93
CA PHE A 49 3.83 2.48 -9.60
C PHE A 49 3.63 1.09 -8.99
N GLY A 50 2.86 1.02 -7.93
CA GLY A 50 2.56 -0.25 -7.28
C GLY A 50 1.13 -0.34 -6.79
N ILE A 51 0.78 -1.54 -6.41
CA ILE A 51 -0.49 -1.87 -5.75
C ILE A 51 -0.20 -2.74 -4.53
N SER A 52 -0.91 -2.52 -3.45
CA SER A 52 -0.91 -3.44 -2.31
C SER A 52 -2.32 -3.89 -1.95
N ALA A 53 -2.41 -5.08 -1.40
CA ALA A 53 -3.65 -5.67 -0.91
C ALA A 53 -3.40 -6.20 0.51
N LEU A 54 -4.10 -5.63 1.46
CA LEU A 54 -4.05 -6.00 2.88
C LEU A 54 -5.31 -6.80 3.23
N PHE A 55 -5.09 -7.91 3.94
CA PHE A 55 -6.12 -8.76 4.51
C PHE A 55 -5.87 -8.96 5.99
N ASN A 56 -6.75 -8.46 6.83
CA ASN A 56 -6.67 -8.63 8.28
C ASN A 56 -7.20 -10.00 8.67
N LEU A 57 -6.35 -10.83 9.28
CA LEU A 57 -6.68 -12.17 9.78
C LEU A 57 -6.96 -12.17 11.29
N ALA A 58 -6.76 -11.06 11.98
CA ALA A 58 -7.02 -10.96 13.41
C ALA A 58 -8.52 -11.00 13.67
N LYS A 59 -8.93 -11.85 14.62
CA LYS A 59 -10.33 -11.94 15.05
C LYS A 59 -10.70 -10.87 16.11
N GLN A 60 -9.72 -10.19 16.68
CA GLN A 60 -9.88 -9.16 17.70
C GLN A 60 -9.22 -7.86 17.25
N GLU A 61 -9.90 -6.76 17.50
CA GLU A 61 -9.47 -5.41 17.23
C GLU A 61 -8.27 -5.07 18.12
N THR A 62 -7.14 -4.74 17.50
CA THR A 62 -6.01 -4.14 18.20
C THR A 62 -6.09 -2.63 18.00
N ASN A 63 -5.94 -1.85 19.05
CA ASN A 63 -6.18 -0.39 19.08
C ASN A 63 -5.28 0.45 18.15
N PHE A 64 -4.39 -0.16 17.39
CA PHE A 64 -3.36 0.60 16.70
C PHE A 64 -3.56 0.74 15.16
N ARG A 65 -4.32 -0.07 14.43
CA ARG A 65 -4.48 0.10 12.97
C ARG A 65 -5.75 -0.56 12.40
N TYR A 66 -6.92 -0.48 12.87
CA TYR A 66 -7.47 -1.53 13.15
C TYR A 66 -8.83 -1.87 12.94
N ASN A 67 -9.52 -1.03 12.41
CA ASN A 67 -10.87 -1.18 11.91
C ASN A 67 -10.91 -1.74 10.47
N GLU A 68 -9.76 -1.82 9.79
CA GLU A 68 -9.68 -2.23 8.40
C GLU A 68 -9.56 -3.75 8.29
N ASN A 69 -10.55 -4.38 7.65
CA ASN A 69 -10.51 -5.81 7.34
C ASN A 69 -9.81 -6.08 6.02
N VAL A 70 -10.02 -5.21 5.05
CA VAL A 70 -9.42 -5.28 3.72
C VAL A 70 -9.09 -3.87 3.27
N MET A 71 -7.91 -3.70 2.69
CA MET A 71 -7.50 -2.46 2.06
C MET A 71 -6.80 -2.77 0.74
N PHE A 72 -7.18 -2.06 -0.31
CA PHE A 72 -6.52 -2.08 -1.61
C PHE A 72 -5.92 -0.70 -1.86
N THR A 73 -4.59 -0.65 -2.13
CA THR A 73 -3.84 0.61 -2.17
C THR A 73 -2.97 0.69 -3.41
N PRO A 74 -3.43 1.30 -4.49
CA PRO A 74 -2.55 1.80 -5.53
C PRO A 74 -1.70 2.95 -5.00
N TYR A 75 -0.41 2.97 -5.37
CA TYR A 75 0.54 3.99 -4.94
C TYR A 75 1.53 4.34 -6.06
N TYR A 76 2.05 5.56 -5.98
CA TYR A 76 3.15 6.05 -6.80
C TYR A 76 4.31 6.42 -5.88
N ARG A 77 5.54 5.98 -6.23
CA ARG A 77 6.77 6.31 -5.52
C ARG A 77 7.71 7.12 -6.38
N HIS A 78 8.31 8.12 -5.78
CA HIS A 78 9.43 8.85 -6.36
C HIS A 78 10.66 8.63 -5.50
N TYR A 79 11.74 8.16 -6.11
CA TYR A 79 13.01 7.85 -5.46
C TYR A 79 13.95 9.05 -5.57
N PHE A 80 14.48 9.52 -4.45
CA PHE A 80 15.40 10.68 -4.38
C PHE A 80 16.86 10.30 -4.60
N SER A 81 17.17 9.01 -4.56
CA SER A 81 18.51 8.48 -4.82
C SER A 81 18.39 7.26 -5.73
N THR A 82 19.09 7.32 -6.87
CA THR A 82 19.18 6.24 -7.85
C THR A 82 20.57 5.63 -7.81
N ASN A 83 20.70 4.39 -8.28
CA ASN A 83 21.99 3.65 -8.38
C ASN A 83 22.70 3.38 -7.05
N LYS A 84 21.97 3.39 -5.92
CA LYS A 84 22.50 3.02 -4.61
C LYS A 84 21.79 1.77 -4.08
N GLN A 85 22.47 1.05 -3.19
CA GLN A 85 21.82 -0.05 -2.47
C GLN A 85 20.69 0.46 -1.59
N TRP A 86 20.83 1.66 -0.99
CA TRP A 86 19.84 2.34 -0.20
C TRP A 86 19.20 3.50 -0.99
N ASN A 87 17.90 3.44 -1.17
CA ASN A 87 17.12 4.44 -1.90
C ASN A 87 16.03 4.99 -0.99
N PHE A 88 16.00 6.30 -0.82
CA PHE A 88 14.92 6.99 -0.12
C PHE A 88 13.82 7.37 -1.10
N PHE A 89 12.58 7.28 -0.67
CA PHE A 89 11.44 7.60 -1.52
C PHE A 89 10.34 8.38 -0.79
N GLY A 90 9.58 9.15 -1.56
CA GLY A 90 8.28 9.67 -1.22
C GLY A 90 7.21 8.87 -1.96
N GLU A 91 6.09 8.60 -1.31
CA GLU A 91 4.96 7.85 -1.84
C GLU A 91 3.69 8.68 -1.74
N GLY A 92 2.92 8.73 -2.83
CA GLY A 92 1.53 9.15 -2.82
C GLY A 92 0.63 7.93 -3.03
N PHE A 93 -0.42 7.78 -2.25
CA PHE A 93 -1.31 6.64 -2.35
C PHE A 93 -2.78 7.01 -2.31
N VAL A 94 -3.58 6.16 -2.94
CA VAL A 94 -5.04 6.13 -2.82
C VAL A 94 -5.41 4.79 -2.24
N GLY A 95 -6.28 4.74 -1.25
CA GLY A 95 -6.73 3.50 -0.63
C GLY A 95 -8.24 3.34 -0.76
N ILE A 96 -8.69 2.11 -0.98
CA ILE A 96 -10.06 1.70 -0.76
C ILE A 96 -10.04 0.75 0.42
N ASN A 97 -10.63 1.16 1.53
CA ASN A 97 -10.62 0.39 2.77
C ASN A 97 -12.04 0.02 3.21
N SER A 98 -12.15 -1.13 3.83
CA SER A 98 -13.40 -1.63 4.40
C SER A 98 -13.14 -2.25 5.75
N GLY A 99 -13.95 -1.92 6.74
CA GLY A 99 -13.74 -2.36 8.10
C GLY A 99 -14.96 -2.20 8.99
N LYS A 100 -14.71 -2.21 10.31
CA LYS A 100 -15.71 -2.01 11.34
C LYS A 100 -15.25 -0.91 12.27
N LYS A 101 -16.14 -0.04 12.66
CA LYS A 101 -15.91 0.98 13.70
C LYS A 101 -16.84 0.73 14.86
N GLU A 102 -16.29 0.76 16.06
CA GLU A 102 -17.10 0.72 17.28
C GLU A 102 -17.83 2.05 17.47
N GLY A 103 -19.13 1.96 17.66
CA GLY A 103 -20.00 3.06 18.03
C GLY A 103 -20.66 2.78 19.39
N ILE A 104 -20.95 3.83 20.15
CA ILE A 104 -21.72 3.74 21.40
C ILE A 104 -23.09 4.37 21.16
N LYS A 105 -24.16 3.59 21.32
CA LYS A 105 -25.53 4.08 21.26
C LYS A 105 -26.30 3.51 22.46
N ASN A 106 -26.87 4.39 23.28
CA ASN A 106 -27.62 4.02 24.49
C ASN A 106 -26.86 3.08 25.44
N SER A 107 -25.57 3.37 25.69
CA SER A 107 -24.65 2.55 26.50
C SER A 107 -24.33 1.15 25.97
N ASN A 108 -24.79 0.82 24.78
CA ASN A 108 -24.44 -0.42 24.10
C ASN A 108 -23.39 -0.18 23.02
N ILE A 109 -22.35 -1.02 23.00
CA ILE A 109 -21.31 -1.02 21.96
C ILE A 109 -21.89 -1.76 20.74
N TYR A 110 -21.84 -1.13 19.57
CA TYR A 110 -22.19 -1.76 18.31
C TYR A 110 -21.09 -1.55 17.28
N ASN A 111 -20.94 -2.53 16.38
CA ASN A 111 -19.97 -2.48 15.31
C ASN A 111 -20.64 -2.05 14.01
N GLU A 112 -20.29 -0.89 13.49
CA GLU A 112 -20.76 -0.38 12.22
C GLU A 112 -19.75 -0.66 11.12
N LYS A 113 -20.21 -1.32 10.06
CA LYS A 113 -19.36 -1.57 8.87
C LYS A 113 -19.23 -0.28 8.06
N TYR A 114 -18.05 -0.03 7.56
CA TYR A 114 -17.79 1.06 6.62
C TYR A 114 -17.01 0.59 5.40
N THR A 115 -17.12 1.33 4.31
CA THR A 115 -16.23 1.28 3.15
C THR A 115 -15.95 2.71 2.75
N ASP A 116 -14.68 3.07 2.62
CA ASP A 116 -14.28 4.45 2.31
C ASP A 116 -13.10 4.48 1.36
N GLY A 117 -12.91 5.63 0.74
CA GLY A 117 -11.74 5.96 -0.05
C GLY A 117 -10.80 6.88 0.73
N ALA A 118 -9.52 6.57 0.73
CA ALA A 118 -8.48 7.35 1.40
C ALA A 118 -7.49 7.94 0.39
N LEU A 119 -6.93 9.09 0.73
CA LEU A 119 -5.81 9.70 0.04
C LEU A 119 -4.72 10.00 1.06
N GLY A 120 -3.44 9.71 0.72
CA GLY A 120 -2.36 9.93 1.66
C GLY A 120 -0.99 9.99 1.03
N VAL A 121 -0.02 10.21 1.91
CA VAL A 121 1.40 10.26 1.57
C VAL A 121 2.21 9.43 2.56
N ALA A 122 3.34 8.90 2.10
CA ALA A 122 4.30 8.20 2.93
C ALA A 122 5.73 8.56 2.51
N VAL A 123 6.66 8.30 3.40
CA VAL A 123 8.10 8.37 3.12
C VAL A 123 8.74 7.06 3.57
N GLY A 124 9.78 6.66 2.89
CA GLY A 124 10.43 5.41 3.22
C GLY A 124 11.83 5.26 2.65
N SER A 125 12.37 4.09 2.92
CA SER A 125 13.71 3.70 2.48
C SER A 125 13.66 2.25 2.00
N LYS A 126 14.32 1.99 0.89
CA LYS A 126 14.41 0.68 0.24
C LYS A 126 15.86 0.26 0.10
N TYR A 127 16.19 -0.91 0.59
CA TYR A 127 17.46 -1.59 0.35
C TYR A 127 17.30 -2.65 -0.73
N ILE A 128 18.22 -2.66 -1.69
CA ILE A 128 18.23 -3.61 -2.80
C ILE A 128 19.59 -4.32 -2.81
N ALA A 129 19.57 -5.61 -2.51
CA ALA A 129 20.75 -6.46 -2.57
C ALA A 129 21.08 -6.86 -4.02
N THR A 130 22.33 -7.15 -4.28
CA THR A 130 22.84 -7.53 -5.63
C THR A 130 22.12 -8.74 -6.22
N GLY A 131 21.54 -9.62 -5.39
CA GLY A 131 20.77 -10.80 -5.83
C GLY A 131 19.29 -10.56 -6.03
N GLY A 132 18.79 -9.32 -5.97
CA GLY A 132 17.38 -8.98 -6.17
C GLY A 132 16.53 -9.01 -4.90
N LEU A 133 17.09 -9.41 -3.75
CA LEU A 133 16.39 -9.30 -2.47
C LEU A 133 16.13 -7.82 -2.14
N ILE A 134 14.91 -7.53 -1.71
CA ILE A 134 14.46 -6.19 -1.34
C ILE A 134 14.03 -6.20 0.12
N ILE A 135 14.41 -5.14 0.82
CA ILE A 135 13.86 -4.79 2.13
C ILE A 135 13.45 -3.32 2.03
N ASP A 136 12.18 -3.00 2.27
CA ASP A 136 11.76 -1.61 2.36
C ASP A 136 10.95 -1.35 3.65
N ALA A 137 11.10 -0.14 4.17
CA ALA A 137 10.35 0.33 5.32
C ALA A 137 9.79 1.71 5.03
N TYR A 138 8.54 1.95 5.42
CA TYR A 138 7.88 3.22 5.20
C TYR A 138 6.94 3.58 6.35
N VAL A 139 6.69 4.88 6.47
CA VAL A 139 5.70 5.45 7.37
C VAL A 139 4.96 6.56 6.64
N GLY A 140 3.66 6.60 6.85
CA GLY A 140 2.79 7.58 6.19
C GLY A 140 1.46 7.75 6.88
N VAL A 141 0.68 8.64 6.33
CA VAL A 141 -0.67 8.94 6.80
C VAL A 141 -1.56 9.30 5.62
N GLY A 142 -2.76 8.79 5.64
CA GLY A 142 -3.84 9.15 4.75
C GLY A 142 -5.05 9.67 5.50
N ARG A 143 -6.03 10.14 4.75
CA ARG A 143 -7.32 10.60 5.25
C ARG A 143 -8.43 9.95 4.45
N ASN A 144 -9.42 9.40 5.13
CA ASN A 144 -10.67 8.98 4.53
C ASN A 144 -11.49 10.18 4.07
N LEU A 145 -12.12 10.08 2.90
CA LEU A 145 -12.70 11.22 2.18
C LEU A 145 -14.22 11.24 2.18
N PHE A 146 -14.88 10.08 2.23
CA PHE A 146 -16.31 9.99 1.89
C PHE A 146 -17.22 9.57 3.04
N GLY A 147 -16.72 8.80 4.01
CA GLY A 147 -17.55 8.22 5.07
C GLY A 147 -17.60 9.06 6.34
N SER A 148 -18.79 9.34 6.86
CA SER A 148 -18.96 9.91 8.20
C SER A 148 -18.68 8.90 9.31
N ASN A 149 -18.75 7.60 9.01
CA ASN A 149 -18.59 6.50 9.96
C ASN A 149 -17.22 5.82 9.87
N SER A 150 -16.34 6.25 8.94
CA SER A 150 -14.96 5.77 8.85
C SER A 150 -14.01 6.52 9.81
N PRO A 151 -12.89 5.93 10.21
CA PRO A 151 -11.82 6.65 10.90
C PRO A 151 -11.31 7.80 10.03
N LEU A 152 -11.05 8.96 10.62
CA LEU A 152 -10.57 10.12 9.88
C LEU A 152 -9.17 9.88 9.27
N LEU A 153 -8.29 9.26 10.05
CA LEU A 153 -6.89 9.00 9.68
C LEU A 153 -6.71 7.53 9.32
N VAL A 154 -5.93 7.31 8.28
CA VAL A 154 -5.49 5.99 7.80
C VAL A 154 -3.97 5.96 7.93
N PRO A 155 -3.42 5.38 9.00
CA PRO A 155 -1.98 5.23 9.14
C PRO A 155 -1.47 4.21 8.11
N ARG A 156 -0.31 4.49 7.51
CA ARG A 156 0.36 3.61 6.58
C ARG A 156 1.79 3.38 7.04
N VAL A 157 2.05 2.21 7.59
CA VAL A 157 3.37 1.79 8.10
C VAL A 157 3.62 0.39 7.60
N GLY A 158 4.82 0.10 7.14
CA GLY A 158 5.16 -1.24 6.69
C GLY A 158 6.66 -1.50 6.71
N CYS A 159 6.98 -2.79 6.80
CA CYS A 159 8.32 -3.31 6.61
C CYS A 159 8.22 -4.54 5.71
N ASN A 160 8.60 -4.37 4.47
CA ASN A 160 8.45 -5.38 3.44
C ASN A 160 9.76 -6.13 3.18
N ILE A 161 9.63 -7.41 2.90
CA ILE A 161 10.65 -8.23 2.27
C ILE A 161 10.12 -8.73 0.92
N GLY A 162 10.96 -8.74 -0.10
CA GLY A 162 10.53 -9.12 -1.43
C GLY A 162 11.66 -9.44 -2.40
N TRP A 163 11.28 -9.60 -3.65
CA TRP A 163 12.19 -9.93 -4.71
C TRP A 163 11.93 -9.10 -5.96
N ARG A 164 13.03 -8.64 -6.59
CA ARG A 164 13.06 -7.94 -7.87
C ARG A 164 13.44 -8.91 -8.98
N PHE A 165 12.72 -8.88 -10.09
CA PHE A 165 12.92 -9.70 -11.29
C PHE A 165 12.68 -8.92 -12.59
#